data_7095d5986c1fb96c976e8baf895749f1
#
_entry.id   7095d5986c1fb96c976e8baf895749f1
#
_cell.length_a   1.000
_cell.length_b   1.000
_cell.length_c   1.000
_cell.angle_alpha   90.00
_cell.angle_beta   90.00
_cell.angle_gamma   90.00
#
_symmetry.space_group_name_H-M   'P 1'
#
loop_
_entity.id
_entity.type
_entity.pdbx_description
1 polymer ?
#
loop_
_entity_poly.entity_id
_entity_poly.type
_entity_poly.pdbx_seq_one_letter_code
_entity_poly.pdbx_strand_id
1 'polypeptide(L)'
;MIGYVTVGTSDLQKAAAFYDKICGELGMGRFMANDHLIAWGGPGGGGAGFGVALPYDGKPMTVGNGVMAAFAAKDKAHVDRVYKLALSLGGSCEGPPGQRNENFYAAYFRDPDGNKLNAFVMG
;
A
#
# COMPACT_ATOMS: atom_id res chain seq x y z
N MET A 1 11.41 -1.28 -16.19
CA MET A 1 11.24 -0.74 -14.83
C MET A 1 9.76 -0.41 -14.60
N ILE A 2 9.23 -0.78 -13.43
CA ILE A 2 7.83 -0.53 -13.11
C ILE A 2 7.62 0.96 -12.85
N GLY A 3 6.65 1.57 -13.55
CA GLY A 3 6.27 2.95 -13.31
C GLY A 3 5.33 3.06 -12.13
N TYR A 4 4.24 2.30 -12.16
CA TYR A 4 3.31 2.23 -11.02
C TYR A 4 2.51 0.93 -11.10
N VAL A 5 1.93 0.53 -9.95
CA VAL A 5 1.00 -0.60 -9.87
C VAL A 5 -0.29 -0.12 -9.22
N THR A 6 -1.40 -0.79 -9.52
CA THR A 6 -2.69 -0.47 -8.93
C THR A 6 -3.31 -1.68 -8.27
N VAL A 7 -4.11 -1.43 -7.23
CA VAL A 7 -5.01 -2.42 -6.64
C VAL A 7 -6.43 -1.91 -6.78
N GLY A 8 -7.41 -2.81 -6.69
CA GLY A 8 -8.80 -2.45 -6.86
C GLY A 8 -9.44 -1.95 -5.56
N THR A 9 -10.52 -1.18 -5.72
CA THR A 9 -11.37 -0.78 -4.60
C THR A 9 -12.83 -0.75 -5.04
N SER A 10 -13.73 -0.90 -4.07
CA SER A 10 -15.16 -0.69 -4.28
C SER A 10 -15.59 0.72 -3.96
N ASP A 11 -14.75 1.51 -3.28
CA ASP A 11 -15.05 2.88 -2.85
C ASP A 11 -13.76 3.70 -2.93
N LEU A 12 -13.62 4.46 -4.01
CA LEU A 12 -12.39 5.16 -4.32
C LEU A 12 -12.02 6.19 -3.25
N GLN A 13 -12.98 6.95 -2.73
CA GLN A 13 -12.70 7.98 -1.74
C GLN A 13 -12.31 7.39 -0.38
N LYS A 14 -12.94 6.30 0.02
CA LYS A 14 -12.60 5.59 1.24
C LYS A 14 -11.19 4.98 1.14
N ALA A 15 -10.88 4.36 0.01
CA ALA A 15 -9.54 3.82 -0.24
C ALA A 15 -8.49 4.93 -0.24
N ALA A 16 -8.79 6.06 -0.88
CA ALA A 16 -7.88 7.20 -0.94
C ALA A 16 -7.58 7.75 0.45
N ALA A 17 -8.55 7.80 1.35
CA ALA A 17 -8.32 8.25 2.73
C ALA A 17 -7.31 7.36 3.45
N PHE A 18 -7.41 6.04 3.25
CA PHE A 18 -6.46 5.08 3.80
C PHE A 18 -5.06 5.31 3.21
N TYR A 19 -4.96 5.35 1.89
CA TYR A 19 -3.66 5.45 1.23
C TYR A 19 -3.00 6.83 1.32
N ASP A 20 -3.77 7.91 1.48
CA ASP A 20 -3.17 9.22 1.78
C ASP A 20 -2.31 9.14 3.04
N LYS A 21 -2.79 8.42 4.06
CA LYS A 21 -2.07 8.26 5.32
C LYS A 21 -0.89 7.30 5.18
N ILE A 22 -1.12 6.13 4.59
CA ILE A 22 -0.06 5.11 4.42
C ILE A 22 1.06 5.64 3.52
N CYS A 23 0.71 6.15 2.35
CA CYS A 23 1.69 6.69 1.42
C CYS A 23 2.38 7.93 1.98
N GLY A 24 1.64 8.76 2.71
CA GLY A 24 2.22 9.93 3.39
C GLY A 24 3.29 9.52 4.41
N GLU A 25 3.04 8.46 5.19
CA GLU A 25 4.04 7.93 6.14
C GLU A 25 5.28 7.43 5.39
N LEU A 26 5.11 6.95 4.16
CA LEU A 26 6.20 6.47 3.32
C LEU A 26 6.87 7.57 2.48
N GLY A 27 6.47 8.83 2.66
CA GLY A 27 7.05 9.95 1.92
C GLY A 27 6.52 10.11 0.51
N MET A 28 5.36 9.52 0.20
CA MET A 28 4.74 9.61 -1.11
C MET A 28 3.56 10.56 -1.10
N GLY A 29 3.37 11.29 -2.21
CA GLY A 29 2.21 12.17 -2.39
C GLY A 29 1.44 11.82 -3.65
N ARG A 30 0.22 12.30 -3.75
CA ARG A 30 -0.59 12.08 -4.94
C ARG A 30 0.06 12.75 -6.16
N PHE A 31 0.12 12.02 -7.28
CA PHE A 31 0.52 12.61 -8.56
C PHE A 31 -0.57 12.47 -9.62
N MET A 32 -1.63 11.72 -9.33
CA MET A 32 -2.76 11.55 -10.23
C MET A 32 -4.03 11.34 -9.41
N ALA A 33 -5.10 12.00 -9.75
CA ALA A 33 -6.41 11.81 -9.11
C ALA A 33 -7.50 12.16 -10.10
N ASN A 34 -8.38 11.19 -10.37
CA ASN A 34 -9.58 11.40 -11.17
C ASN A 34 -10.70 10.51 -10.62
N ASP A 35 -11.79 10.37 -11.36
CA ASP A 35 -12.95 9.61 -10.87
C ASP A 35 -12.74 8.10 -10.82
N HIS A 36 -11.65 7.60 -11.39
CA HIS A 36 -11.39 6.16 -11.52
C HIS A 36 -10.12 5.71 -10.85
N LEU A 37 -9.13 6.59 -10.71
CA LEU A 37 -7.78 6.24 -10.26
C LEU A 37 -7.20 7.37 -9.41
N ILE A 38 -6.60 6.97 -8.29
CA ILE A 38 -5.78 7.88 -7.48
C ILE A 38 -4.45 7.17 -7.27
N ALA A 39 -3.34 7.88 -7.50
CA ALA A 39 -2.01 7.29 -7.40
C ALA A 39 -1.04 8.20 -6.65
N TRP A 40 -0.13 7.57 -5.94
CA TRP A 40 0.90 8.23 -5.13
C TRP A 40 2.28 7.84 -5.61
N GLY A 41 3.21 8.80 -5.52
CA GLY A 41 4.60 8.56 -5.92
C GLY A 41 5.54 9.35 -5.06
N GLY A 42 6.83 9.06 -5.17
CA GLY A 42 7.87 9.77 -4.45
C GLY A 42 8.11 11.18 -5.00
N PRO A 43 8.87 12.00 -4.26
CA PRO A 43 9.19 13.36 -4.69
C PRO A 43 9.83 13.39 -6.08
N GLY A 44 9.35 14.30 -6.93
CA GLY A 44 9.86 14.42 -8.29
C GLY A 44 9.53 13.26 -9.21
N GLY A 45 8.59 12.39 -8.83
CA GLY A 45 8.23 11.21 -9.61
C GLY A 45 9.24 10.08 -9.51
N GLY A 46 10.14 10.11 -8.51
CA GLY A 46 11.15 9.08 -8.32
C GLY A 46 10.56 7.77 -7.80
N GLY A 47 11.12 6.65 -8.25
CA GLY A 47 10.69 5.31 -7.83
C GLY A 47 9.37 4.89 -8.45
N ALA A 48 8.90 3.71 -8.05
CA ALA A 48 7.63 3.18 -8.53
C ALA A 48 6.47 3.84 -7.79
N GLY A 49 5.40 4.13 -8.52
CA GLY A 49 4.18 4.65 -7.92
C GLY A 49 3.23 3.54 -7.51
N PHE A 50 2.24 3.91 -6.70
CA PHE A 50 1.20 3.00 -6.25
C PHE A 50 -0.16 3.70 -6.40
N GLY A 51 -1.14 2.99 -6.88
CA GLY A 51 -2.47 3.54 -7.07
C GLY A 51 -3.59 2.60 -6.66
N VAL A 52 -4.77 3.19 -6.48
CA VAL A 52 -5.99 2.47 -6.22
C VAL A 52 -7.01 2.87 -7.28
N ALA A 53 -7.73 1.89 -7.81
CA ALA A 53 -8.62 2.14 -8.95
C ALA A 53 -9.93 1.40 -8.82
N LEU A 54 -11.00 2.00 -9.35
CA LEU A 54 -12.22 1.26 -9.64
C LEU A 54 -11.91 0.36 -10.84
N PRO A 55 -12.37 -0.91 -10.83
CA PRO A 55 -12.12 -1.80 -11.97
C PRO A 55 -12.64 -1.20 -13.28
N TYR A 56 -11.82 -1.25 -14.31
CA TYR A 56 -12.12 -0.63 -15.60
C TYR A 56 -13.38 -1.20 -16.26
N ASP A 57 -13.63 -2.49 -16.02
CA ASP A 57 -14.79 -3.18 -16.62
C ASP A 57 -16.11 -2.93 -15.88
N GLY A 58 -16.07 -2.17 -14.78
CA GLY A 58 -17.25 -1.87 -13.97
C GLY A 58 -17.75 -3.00 -13.10
N LYS A 59 -17.07 -4.14 -13.11
CA LYS A 59 -17.44 -5.29 -12.27
C LYS A 59 -16.85 -5.11 -10.87
N PRO A 60 -17.38 -5.84 -9.86
CA PRO A 60 -16.83 -5.78 -8.50
C PRO A 60 -15.34 -6.10 -8.48
N MET A 61 -14.58 -5.36 -7.66
CA MET A 61 -13.16 -5.61 -7.49
C MET A 61 -12.92 -6.96 -6.82
N THR A 62 -11.77 -7.56 -7.10
CA THR A 62 -11.27 -8.72 -6.36
C THR A 62 -9.84 -8.43 -5.93
N VAL A 63 -9.39 -9.10 -4.87
CA VAL A 63 -8.04 -8.86 -4.36
C VAL A 63 -6.95 -9.57 -5.17
N GLY A 64 -7.30 -10.62 -5.90
CA GLY A 64 -6.34 -11.43 -6.63
C GLY A 64 -5.49 -12.29 -5.70
N ASN A 65 -5.69 -13.61 -5.75
CA ASN A 65 -4.90 -14.53 -4.95
C ASN A 65 -3.45 -14.53 -5.44
N GLY A 66 -2.50 -14.23 -4.55
CA GLY A 66 -1.09 -14.12 -4.93
C GLY A 66 -0.62 -12.70 -5.24
N VAL A 67 -1.52 -11.73 -5.27
CA VAL A 67 -1.15 -10.32 -5.50
C VAL A 67 -0.79 -9.65 -4.18
N MET A 68 0.31 -8.92 -4.16
CA MET A 68 0.74 -8.15 -2.99
C MET A 68 1.57 -6.96 -3.46
N ALA A 69 1.32 -5.80 -2.87
CA ALA A 69 2.18 -4.63 -3.06
C ALA A 69 3.10 -4.49 -1.83
N ALA A 70 4.39 -4.36 -2.07
CA ALA A 70 5.40 -4.25 -1.02
C ALA A 70 5.99 -2.85 -1.00
N PHE A 71 5.94 -2.21 0.17
CA PHE A 71 6.45 -0.86 0.37
C PHE A 71 7.77 -0.90 1.13
N ALA A 72 8.82 -0.30 0.54
CA ALA A 72 10.11 -0.20 1.20
C ALA A 72 10.07 0.87 2.29
N ALA A 73 10.47 0.52 3.49
CA ALA A 73 10.60 1.42 4.62
C ALA A 73 12.07 1.78 4.87
N LYS A 74 12.31 2.80 5.69
CA LYS A 74 13.67 3.27 6.00
C LYS A 74 14.40 2.37 6.99
N ASP A 75 13.68 1.87 7.97
CA ASP A 75 14.21 1.07 9.06
C ASP A 75 13.10 0.22 9.70
N LYS A 76 13.45 -0.58 10.68
CA LYS A 76 12.48 -1.48 11.35
C LYS A 76 11.39 -0.69 12.07
N ALA A 77 11.75 0.40 12.73
CA ALA A 77 10.77 1.25 13.42
C ALA A 77 9.75 1.83 12.43
N HIS A 78 10.19 2.16 11.23
CA HIS A 78 9.31 2.67 10.17
C HIS A 78 8.33 1.58 9.70
N VAL A 79 8.79 0.35 9.56
CA VAL A 79 7.91 -0.81 9.26
C VAL A 79 6.83 -0.91 10.34
N ASP A 80 7.22 -0.84 11.61
CA ASP A 80 6.29 -0.94 12.73
C ASP A 80 5.24 0.17 12.68
N ARG A 81 5.64 1.41 12.38
CA ARG A 81 4.72 2.55 12.29
C ARG A 81 3.71 2.38 11.16
N VAL A 82 4.16 1.96 9.97
CA VAL A 82 3.27 1.73 8.83
C VAL A 82 2.23 0.66 9.17
N TYR A 83 2.68 -0.44 9.77
CA TYR A 83 1.78 -1.52 10.17
C TYR A 83 0.72 -1.03 11.18
N LYS A 84 1.14 -0.36 12.24
CA LYS A 84 0.21 0.15 13.26
C LYS A 84 -0.78 1.15 12.66
N LEU A 85 -0.30 2.02 11.79
CA LEU A 85 -1.15 3.00 11.12
C LEU A 85 -2.21 2.29 10.27
N ALA A 86 -1.82 1.27 9.50
CA ALA A 86 -2.75 0.51 8.68
C ALA A 86 -3.86 -0.12 9.51
N LEU A 87 -3.52 -0.75 10.63
CA LEU A 87 -4.52 -1.35 11.52
C LEU A 87 -5.46 -0.29 12.11
N SER A 88 -4.91 0.87 12.48
CA SER A 88 -5.72 1.97 13.03
C SER A 88 -6.70 2.56 12.02
N LEU A 89 -6.45 2.37 10.73
CA LEU A 89 -7.27 2.90 9.64
C LEU A 89 -8.22 1.85 9.04
N GLY A 90 -8.42 0.73 9.71
CA GLY A 90 -9.35 -0.30 9.27
C GLY A 90 -8.72 -1.45 8.51
N GLY A 91 -7.41 -1.51 8.42
CA GLY A 91 -6.70 -2.64 7.86
C GLY A 91 -6.67 -3.82 8.83
N SER A 92 -6.24 -4.97 8.34
CA SER A 92 -6.15 -6.18 9.14
C SER A 92 -4.76 -6.81 9.07
N CYS A 93 -4.38 -7.54 10.11
CA CYS A 93 -3.07 -8.19 10.20
C CYS A 93 -3.02 -9.45 9.34
N GLU A 94 -1.93 -9.60 8.59
CA GLU A 94 -1.58 -10.84 7.87
C GLU A 94 -0.22 -11.38 8.33
N GLY A 95 0.43 -10.70 9.26
CA GLY A 95 1.69 -11.08 9.87
C GLY A 95 2.31 -9.89 10.57
N PRO A 96 2.38 -9.88 11.92
CA PRO A 96 2.90 -8.72 12.65
C PRO A 96 4.39 -8.46 12.32
N PRO A 97 4.87 -7.23 12.59
CA PRO A 97 6.27 -6.89 12.32
C PRO A 97 7.24 -7.86 12.96
N GLY A 98 8.24 -8.29 12.22
CA GLY A 98 9.27 -9.17 12.74
C GLY A 98 10.31 -9.54 11.69
N GLN A 99 11.42 -10.07 12.18
CA GLN A 99 12.49 -10.58 11.31
C GLN A 99 12.00 -11.88 10.66
N ARG A 100 12.07 -11.93 9.33
CA ARG A 100 11.62 -13.11 8.57
C ARG A 100 12.78 -14.03 8.21
N ASN A 101 13.95 -13.42 7.94
CA ASN A 101 15.20 -14.15 7.74
C ASN A 101 16.34 -13.20 8.10
N GLU A 102 17.59 -13.57 7.82
CA GLU A 102 18.76 -12.78 8.22
C GLU A 102 18.72 -11.33 7.73
N ASN A 103 18.10 -11.07 6.58
CA ASN A 103 18.17 -9.77 5.91
C ASN A 103 16.81 -9.18 5.57
N PHE A 104 15.73 -9.66 6.21
CA PHE A 104 14.40 -9.22 5.82
C PHE A 104 13.50 -9.06 7.03
N TYR A 105 13.18 -7.82 7.36
CA TYR A 105 12.25 -7.45 8.44
C TYR A 105 10.99 -6.90 7.77
N ALA A 106 9.83 -7.45 8.12
CA ALA A 106 8.61 -7.10 7.41
C ALA A 106 7.37 -7.24 8.27
N ALA A 107 6.32 -6.55 7.85
CA ALA A 107 4.96 -6.72 8.35
C ALA A 107 4.03 -6.92 7.17
N TYR A 108 3.01 -7.76 7.33
CA TYR A 108 2.00 -8.03 6.30
C TYR A 108 0.64 -7.64 6.82
N PHE A 109 -0.13 -6.94 5.99
CA PHE A 109 -1.45 -6.47 6.38
C PHE A 109 -2.34 -6.31 5.15
N ARG A 110 -3.63 -6.11 5.38
CA ARG A 110 -4.59 -5.86 4.30
C ARG A 110 -5.16 -4.47 4.45
N ASP A 111 -5.48 -3.85 3.30
CA ASP A 111 -6.24 -2.62 3.32
C ASP A 111 -7.73 -2.92 3.61
N PRO A 112 -8.60 -1.91 3.79
CA PRO A 112 -10.02 -2.15 4.08
C PRO A 112 -10.77 -2.93 3.01
N ASP A 113 -10.31 -2.94 1.77
CA ASP A 113 -10.89 -3.75 0.69
C ASP A 113 -10.37 -5.20 0.69
N GLY A 114 -9.34 -5.49 1.48
CA GLY A 114 -8.72 -6.81 1.55
C GLY A 114 -7.49 -6.99 0.68
N ASN A 115 -7.00 -5.95 0.01
CA ASN A 115 -5.77 -6.04 -0.78
C ASN A 115 -4.57 -6.28 0.14
N LYS A 116 -3.73 -7.24 -0.21
CA LYS A 116 -2.58 -7.58 0.61
C LYS A 116 -1.42 -6.63 0.37
N LEU A 117 -0.86 -6.15 1.45
CA LEU A 117 0.24 -5.19 1.46
C LEU A 117 1.35 -5.69 2.38
N ASN A 118 2.54 -5.15 2.17
CA ASN A 118 3.71 -5.47 2.97
C ASN A 118 4.49 -4.17 3.16
N ALA A 119 5.02 -3.98 4.36
CA ALA A 119 6.04 -2.96 4.60
C ALA A 119 7.30 -3.70 5.02
N PHE A 120 8.45 -3.35 4.45
CA PHE A 120 9.66 -4.11 4.68
C PHE A 120 10.90 -3.23 4.69
N VAL A 121 11.96 -3.75 5.28
CA VAL A 121 13.31 -3.22 5.16
C VAL A 121 14.27 -4.39 5.09
N MET A 122 15.26 -4.28 4.20
CA MET A 122 16.34 -5.25 4.10
C MET A 122 17.36 -4.96 5.21
N GLY A 123 17.73 -6.01 5.95
CA GLY A 123 18.69 -5.83 7.02
C GLY A 123 18.26 -6.31 8.41
#